data_e91944c4339a34229896ce0354af32e1
#
_entry.id   e91944c4339a34229896ce0354af32e1
#
_cell.length_a   1.000
_cell.length_b   1.000
_cell.length_c   1.000
_cell.angle_alpha   90.00
_cell.angle_beta   90.00
_cell.angle_gamma   90.00
#
_symmetry.space_group_name_H-M   'P 1'
#
loop_
_entity.id
_entity.type
_entity.pdbx_description
1 polymer ?
#
loop_
_entity_poly.entity_id
_entity_poly.type
_entity_poly.pdbx_seq_one_letter_code
_entity_poly.pdbx_strand_id
1 'polypeptide(L)'
;MLNAFKLIWNFSSKRKKEYRNAIIFSFLEGLFLMAKMFAVIIAIYALFGRYPLSNAVIAVFALAVLYIVGVFIFSYKMQLTSMSAGFGMVGDKRFEFGEILKNAYLGFFDNFSVGRINSVLTTTLSEIETSAPSALIRVVGGVLGTVSLLIGLFFYEWRIALISLLGMAAYL
;
A
#
# COMPACT_ATOMS: atom_id res chain seq x y z
N MET A 1 8.62 -13.16 -3.83
CA MET A 1 7.99 -12.01 -3.14
C MET A 1 8.34 -11.93 -1.64
N LEU A 2 8.22 -12.99 -0.86
CA LEU A 2 8.55 -12.99 0.59
C LEU A 2 9.99 -12.55 0.90
N ASN A 3 10.97 -12.94 0.09
CA ASN A 3 12.38 -12.56 0.28
C ASN A 3 12.61 -11.06 0.03
N ALA A 4 11.95 -10.47 -0.96
CA ALA A 4 12.03 -9.03 -1.22
C ALA A 4 11.38 -8.22 -0.09
N PHE A 5 10.22 -8.67 0.42
CA PHE A 5 9.56 -8.07 1.57
C PHE A 5 10.46 -8.10 2.82
N LYS A 6 11.06 -9.25 3.12
CA LYS A 6 11.98 -9.43 4.26
C LYS A 6 13.22 -8.55 4.13
N LEU A 7 13.71 -8.37 2.90
CA LEU A 7 14.87 -7.53 2.61
C LEU A 7 14.56 -6.05 2.83
N ILE A 8 13.42 -5.55 2.31
CA ILE A 8 12.99 -4.15 2.51
C ILE A 8 12.65 -3.91 4.00
N TRP A 9 12.00 -4.87 4.67
CA TRP A 9 11.68 -4.77 6.09
C TRP A 9 12.93 -4.69 6.98
N ASN A 10 13.96 -5.48 6.67
CA ASN A 10 15.25 -5.42 7.36
C ASN A 10 16.03 -4.14 7.04
N PHE A 11 15.95 -3.68 5.78
CA PHE A 11 16.57 -2.44 5.34
C PHE A 11 15.97 -1.21 6.05
N SER A 12 14.69 -1.28 6.41
CA SER A 12 13.92 -0.22 7.11
C SER A 12 14.01 -0.29 8.64
N SER A 13 15.08 -0.83 9.23
CA SER A 13 15.15 -1.18 10.66
C SER A 13 14.78 -0.05 11.63
N LYS A 14 15.14 1.20 11.34
CA LYS A 14 14.88 2.36 12.19
C LYS A 14 13.47 2.97 12.03
N ARG A 15 12.76 2.72 10.91
CA ARG A 15 11.48 3.37 10.58
C ARG A 15 10.28 2.43 10.50
N LYS A 16 10.36 1.30 11.19
CA LYS A 16 9.28 0.29 11.22
C LYS A 16 7.92 0.84 11.67
N LYS A 17 7.89 1.87 12.52
CA LYS A 17 6.65 2.50 12.98
C LYS A 17 5.92 3.21 11.83
N GLU A 18 6.64 3.93 10.98
CA GLU A 18 6.08 4.66 9.83
C GLU A 18 5.50 3.66 8.81
N TYR A 19 6.24 2.60 8.48
CA TYR A 19 5.73 1.53 7.60
C TYR A 19 4.48 0.84 8.17
N ARG A 20 4.47 0.54 9.46
CA ARG A 20 3.29 -0.04 10.12
C ARG A 20 2.07 0.88 10.03
N ASN A 21 2.26 2.17 10.27
CA ASN A 21 1.19 3.14 10.16
C ASN A 21 0.68 3.27 8.72
N ALA A 22 1.56 3.26 7.72
CA ALA A 22 1.18 3.27 6.31
C ALA A 22 0.36 2.02 5.93
N ILE A 23 0.73 0.84 6.43
CA ILE A 23 -0.02 -0.41 6.25
C ILE A 23 -1.41 -0.31 6.89
N ILE A 24 -1.52 0.23 8.09
CA ILE A 24 -2.81 0.44 8.78
C ILE A 24 -3.70 1.39 7.98
N PHE A 25 -3.15 2.51 7.48
CA PHE A 25 -3.91 3.44 6.65
C PHE A 25 -4.34 2.81 5.33
N SER A 26 -3.50 1.98 4.72
CA SER A 26 -3.86 1.21 3.52
C SER A 26 -4.99 0.21 3.79
N PHE A 27 -4.99 -0.45 4.94
CA PHE A 27 -6.08 -1.33 5.35
C PHE A 27 -7.38 -0.57 5.56
N LEU A 28 -7.34 0.58 6.25
CA LEU A 28 -8.50 1.44 6.44
C LEU A 28 -9.05 1.95 5.10
N GLU A 29 -8.19 2.39 4.18
CA GLU A 29 -8.58 2.73 2.81
C GLU A 29 -9.33 1.57 2.15
N GLY A 30 -8.81 0.34 2.26
CA GLY A 30 -9.44 -0.87 1.74
C GLY A 30 -10.85 -1.12 2.30
N LEU A 31 -11.09 -0.83 3.58
CA LEU A 31 -12.43 -0.91 4.17
C LEU A 31 -13.41 0.11 3.57
N PHE A 32 -12.97 1.34 3.34
CA PHE A 32 -13.82 2.36 2.70
C PHE A 32 -14.10 2.05 1.22
N LEU A 33 -13.20 1.34 0.54
CA LEU A 33 -13.46 0.84 -0.82
C LEU A 33 -14.67 -0.10 -0.90
N MET A 34 -15.00 -0.81 0.18
CA MET A 34 -16.19 -1.67 0.24
C MET A 34 -17.50 -0.87 0.17
N ALA A 35 -17.54 0.36 0.68
CA ALA A 35 -18.74 1.19 0.65
C ALA A 35 -19.25 1.37 -0.80
N LYS A 36 -18.35 1.46 -1.77
CA LYS A 36 -18.70 1.50 -3.20
C LYS A 36 -19.42 0.23 -3.65
N MET A 37 -18.98 -0.94 -3.22
CA MET A 37 -19.61 -2.21 -3.58
C MET A 37 -21.01 -2.32 -2.98
N PHE A 38 -21.19 -1.94 -1.71
CA PHE A 38 -22.51 -1.91 -1.08
C PHE A 38 -23.46 -0.92 -1.76
N ALA A 39 -22.96 0.24 -2.19
CA ALA A 39 -23.77 1.20 -2.94
C ALA A 39 -24.30 0.60 -4.26
N VAL A 40 -23.48 -0.12 -5.01
CA VAL A 40 -23.88 -0.81 -6.24
C VAL A 40 -24.92 -1.88 -5.95
N ILE A 41 -24.73 -2.68 -4.91
CA ILE A 41 -25.69 -3.73 -4.52
C ILE A 41 -27.05 -3.13 -4.18
N ILE A 42 -27.10 -2.05 -3.39
CA ILE A 42 -28.36 -1.36 -3.04
C ILE A 42 -29.03 -0.79 -4.29
N ALA A 43 -28.27 -0.20 -5.21
CA ALA A 43 -28.81 0.31 -6.46
C ALA A 43 -29.44 -0.80 -7.31
N ILE A 44 -28.80 -1.96 -7.41
CA ILE A 44 -29.35 -3.12 -8.11
C ILE A 44 -30.64 -3.61 -7.46
N TYR A 45 -30.69 -3.75 -6.14
CA TYR A 45 -31.91 -4.17 -5.44
C TYR A 45 -33.07 -3.18 -5.59
N ALA A 46 -32.77 -1.89 -5.66
CA ALA A 46 -33.79 -0.88 -5.93
C ALA A 46 -34.37 -1.01 -7.35
N LEU A 47 -33.52 -1.30 -8.35
CA LEU A 47 -33.98 -1.53 -9.74
C LEU A 47 -34.86 -2.75 -9.87
N PHE A 48 -34.64 -3.81 -9.09
CA PHE A 48 -35.49 -5.00 -9.06
C PHE A 48 -36.71 -4.85 -8.15
N GLY A 49 -37.03 -3.65 -7.65
CA GLY A 49 -38.20 -3.37 -6.83
C GLY A 49 -38.16 -3.98 -5.41
N ARG A 50 -37.02 -4.52 -5.00
CA ARG A 50 -36.83 -5.13 -3.66
C ARG A 50 -36.56 -4.11 -2.57
N TYR A 51 -36.30 -2.84 -2.94
CA TYR A 51 -36.01 -1.75 -2.02
C TYR A 51 -36.69 -0.47 -2.49
N PRO A 52 -37.32 0.34 -1.59
CA PRO A 52 -37.99 1.56 -2.00
C PRO A 52 -37.00 2.56 -2.60
N LEU A 53 -37.31 3.09 -3.76
CA LEU A 53 -36.40 3.90 -4.57
C LEU A 53 -35.90 5.14 -3.83
N SER A 54 -36.76 5.80 -3.04
CA SER A 54 -36.40 6.97 -2.24
C SER A 54 -35.29 6.67 -1.21
N ASN A 55 -35.42 5.57 -0.50
CA ASN A 55 -34.45 5.15 0.51
C ASN A 55 -33.13 4.65 -0.13
N ALA A 56 -33.25 4.00 -1.29
CA ALA A 56 -32.09 3.56 -2.06
C ALA A 56 -31.21 4.74 -2.51
N VAL A 57 -31.82 5.80 -3.05
CA VAL A 57 -31.09 7.00 -3.49
C VAL A 57 -30.32 7.63 -2.32
N ILE A 58 -30.97 7.78 -1.17
CA ILE A 58 -30.33 8.35 0.04
C ILE A 58 -29.17 7.46 0.50
N ALA A 59 -29.39 6.15 0.57
CA ALA A 59 -28.36 5.19 1.00
C ALA A 59 -27.16 5.16 0.06
N VAL A 60 -27.41 5.13 -1.26
CA VAL A 60 -26.34 5.16 -2.27
C VAL A 60 -25.55 6.46 -2.19
N PHE A 61 -26.24 7.60 -2.04
CA PHE A 61 -25.56 8.89 -1.90
C PHE A 61 -24.71 8.96 -0.61
N ALA A 62 -25.25 8.50 0.52
CA ALA A 62 -24.51 8.46 1.78
C ALA A 62 -23.27 7.56 1.70
N LEU A 63 -23.39 6.37 1.08
CA LEU A 63 -22.27 5.46 0.87
C LEU A 63 -21.24 6.03 -0.12
N ALA A 64 -21.67 6.76 -1.16
CA ALA A 64 -20.78 7.42 -2.09
C ALA A 64 -19.95 8.53 -1.40
N VAL A 65 -20.59 9.35 -0.57
CA VAL A 65 -19.90 10.37 0.23
C VAL A 65 -18.92 9.72 1.21
N LEU A 66 -19.34 8.69 1.92
CA LEU A 66 -18.50 7.94 2.85
C LEU A 66 -17.27 7.35 2.14
N TYR A 67 -17.46 6.76 0.95
CA TYR A 67 -16.40 6.24 0.10
C TYR A 67 -15.40 7.35 -0.29
N ILE A 68 -15.88 8.44 -0.87
CA ILE A 68 -15.02 9.52 -1.36
C ILE A 68 -14.20 10.13 -0.21
N VAL A 69 -14.85 10.50 0.88
CA VAL A 69 -14.20 11.14 2.03
C VAL A 69 -13.22 10.17 2.71
N GLY A 70 -13.64 8.92 2.94
CA GLY A 70 -12.81 7.92 3.58
C GLY A 70 -11.56 7.59 2.75
N VAL A 71 -11.74 7.27 1.47
CA VAL A 71 -10.61 6.95 0.58
C VAL A 71 -9.68 8.16 0.45
N PHE A 72 -10.19 9.37 0.27
CA PHE A 72 -9.36 10.57 0.16
C PHE A 72 -8.48 10.79 1.39
N ILE A 73 -9.07 10.72 2.59
CA ILE A 73 -8.34 10.94 3.86
C ILE A 73 -7.27 9.87 4.07
N PHE A 74 -7.65 8.59 3.93
CA PHE A 74 -6.74 7.48 4.26
C PHE A 74 -5.68 7.27 3.18
N SER A 75 -6.00 7.46 1.90
CA SER A 75 -5.03 7.44 0.80
C SER A 75 -3.98 8.56 0.95
N TYR A 76 -4.42 9.77 1.29
CA TYR A 76 -3.52 10.90 1.55
C TYR A 76 -2.56 10.60 2.72
N LYS A 77 -3.09 10.12 3.86
CA LYS A 77 -2.26 9.77 5.03
C LYS A 77 -1.32 8.61 4.72
N MET A 78 -1.78 7.60 4.01
CA MET A 78 -0.97 6.47 3.57
C MET A 78 0.21 6.94 2.71
N GLN A 79 -0.05 7.76 1.68
CA GLN A 79 0.99 8.27 0.79
C GLN A 79 1.99 9.14 1.55
N LEU A 80 1.54 10.05 2.40
CA LEU A 80 2.41 10.93 3.18
C LEU A 80 3.33 10.12 4.11
N THR A 81 2.77 9.14 4.83
CA THR A 81 3.53 8.28 5.74
C THR A 81 4.50 7.37 4.98
N SER A 82 4.10 6.87 3.80
CA SER A 82 4.94 6.07 2.91
C SER A 82 6.14 6.84 2.40
N MET A 83 5.90 8.05 1.90
CA MET A 83 6.97 8.92 1.42
C MET A 83 7.94 9.29 2.55
N SER A 84 7.43 9.69 3.72
CA SER A 84 8.25 9.98 4.89
C SER A 84 9.13 8.78 5.27
N ALA A 85 8.58 7.57 5.27
CA ALA A 85 9.34 6.35 5.54
C ALA A 85 10.43 6.10 4.49
N GLY A 86 10.13 6.31 3.20
CA GLY A 86 11.08 6.12 2.09
C GLY A 86 12.24 7.09 2.13
N PHE A 87 11.93 8.39 2.17
CA PHE A 87 12.96 9.45 2.25
C PHE A 87 13.84 9.28 3.49
N GLY A 88 13.23 8.99 4.62
CA GLY A 88 14.00 8.79 5.84
C GLY A 88 14.87 7.54 5.81
N MET A 89 14.41 6.44 5.24
CA MET A 89 15.19 5.20 5.09
C MET A 89 16.43 5.42 4.23
N VAL A 90 16.28 6.10 3.11
CA VAL A 90 17.38 6.38 2.19
C VAL A 90 18.33 7.43 2.79
N GLY A 91 17.81 8.44 3.49
CA GLY A 91 18.62 9.40 4.23
C GLY A 91 19.52 8.70 5.26
N ASP A 92 18.95 7.81 6.09
CA ASP A 92 19.70 7.02 7.07
C ASP A 92 20.80 6.16 6.39
N LYS A 93 20.51 5.60 5.21
CA LYS A 93 21.50 4.82 4.45
C LYS A 93 22.59 5.69 3.81
N ARG A 94 22.26 6.88 3.33
CA ARG A 94 23.28 7.82 2.83
C ARG A 94 24.27 8.21 3.94
N PHE A 95 23.78 8.44 5.17
CA PHE A 95 24.66 8.68 6.32
C PHE A 95 25.54 7.48 6.64
N GLU A 96 24.99 6.28 6.68
CA GLU A 96 25.74 5.04 6.93
C GLU A 96 26.84 4.83 5.87
N PHE A 97 26.53 5.04 4.59
CA PHE A 97 27.54 5.01 3.52
C PHE A 97 28.59 6.09 3.66
N GLY A 98 28.21 7.31 4.06
CA GLY A 98 29.16 8.41 4.32
C GLY A 98 30.16 8.06 5.41
N GLU A 99 29.70 7.44 6.50
CA GLU A 99 30.58 6.98 7.57
C GLU A 99 31.54 5.85 7.13
N ILE A 100 31.05 4.91 6.34
CA ILE A 100 31.87 3.83 5.77
C ILE A 100 32.97 4.43 4.86
N LEU A 101 32.60 5.36 3.97
CA LEU A 101 33.54 5.99 3.05
C LEU A 101 34.58 6.87 3.80
N LYS A 102 34.15 7.54 4.86
CA LYS A 102 35.08 8.33 5.69
C LYS A 102 36.19 7.48 6.33
N ASN A 103 35.86 6.23 6.67
CA ASN A 103 36.79 5.29 7.32
C ASN A 103 37.50 4.36 6.31
N ALA A 104 37.21 4.51 5.01
CA ALA A 104 37.83 3.70 3.97
C ALA A 104 39.29 4.12 3.73
N TYR A 105 40.17 3.14 3.52
CA TYR A 105 41.58 3.40 3.16
C TYR A 105 41.70 3.88 1.70
N LEU A 106 42.75 4.66 1.40
CA LEU A 106 42.93 5.28 0.07
C LEU A 106 42.87 4.27 -1.10
N GLY A 107 43.43 3.08 -0.96
CA GLY A 107 43.40 2.04 -1.99
C GLY A 107 41.98 1.49 -2.32
N PHE A 108 40.99 1.78 -1.50
CA PHE A 108 39.58 1.48 -1.83
C PHE A 108 39.11 2.28 -3.06
N PHE A 109 39.53 3.54 -3.13
CA PHE A 109 39.13 4.45 -4.22
C PHE A 109 39.88 4.15 -5.54
N ASP A 110 41.01 3.43 -5.50
CA ASP A 110 41.69 2.95 -6.71
C ASP A 110 40.94 1.81 -7.38
N ASN A 111 40.29 0.96 -6.58
CA ASN A 111 39.51 -0.17 -7.07
C ASN A 111 38.06 0.19 -7.44
N PHE A 112 37.50 1.21 -6.80
CA PHE A 112 36.13 1.69 -7.06
C PHE A 112 36.20 3.15 -7.54
N SER A 113 35.82 3.38 -8.81
CA SER A 113 35.78 4.76 -9.31
C SER A 113 34.80 5.61 -8.51
N VAL A 114 35.23 6.79 -8.09
CA VAL A 114 34.40 7.78 -7.36
C VAL A 114 33.08 8.04 -8.12
N GLY A 115 33.10 8.02 -9.45
CA GLY A 115 31.92 8.15 -10.28
C GLY A 115 30.90 7.04 -10.08
N ARG A 116 31.32 5.78 -9.90
CA ARG A 116 30.44 4.65 -9.64
C ARG A 116 29.80 4.73 -8.24
N ILE A 117 30.58 5.14 -7.24
CA ILE A 117 30.08 5.37 -5.89
C ILE A 117 29.03 6.49 -5.90
N ASN A 118 29.32 7.58 -6.57
CA ASN A 118 28.39 8.72 -6.70
C ASN A 118 27.10 8.32 -7.44
N SER A 119 27.21 7.54 -8.53
CA SER A 119 26.03 7.01 -9.25
C SER A 119 25.13 6.15 -8.36
N VAL A 120 25.72 5.26 -7.55
CA VAL A 120 24.94 4.46 -6.58
C VAL A 120 24.26 5.32 -5.53
N LEU A 121 24.97 6.28 -4.96
CA LEU A 121 24.44 7.16 -3.90
C LEU A 121 23.38 8.15 -4.39
N THR A 122 23.47 8.57 -5.65
CA THR A 122 22.53 9.55 -6.22
C THR A 122 21.41 8.88 -7.00
N THR A 123 21.71 8.01 -7.95
CA THR A 123 20.70 7.44 -8.86
C THR A 123 20.00 6.24 -8.25
N THR A 124 20.77 5.20 -7.86
CA THR A 124 20.16 3.94 -7.37
C THR A 124 19.43 4.14 -6.04
N LEU A 125 20.00 4.91 -5.11
CA LEU A 125 19.30 5.20 -3.85
C LEU A 125 18.07 6.07 -4.06
N SER A 126 18.05 7.01 -5.01
CA SER A 126 16.88 7.82 -5.31
C SER A 126 15.75 6.98 -5.96
N GLU A 127 16.07 6.02 -6.80
CA GLU A 127 15.08 5.08 -7.33
C GLU A 127 14.47 4.20 -6.23
N ILE A 128 15.27 3.72 -5.30
CA ILE A 128 14.79 2.97 -4.13
C ILE A 128 13.92 3.85 -3.23
N GLU A 129 14.29 5.12 -3.04
CA GLU A 129 13.60 6.11 -2.22
C GLU A 129 12.13 6.29 -2.63
N THR A 130 11.87 6.32 -3.93
CA THR A 130 10.52 6.57 -4.46
C THR A 130 9.74 5.28 -4.75
N SER A 131 10.40 4.25 -5.26
CA SER A 131 9.75 3.03 -5.74
C SER A 131 9.53 1.98 -4.66
N ALA A 132 10.49 1.75 -3.76
CA ALA A 132 10.43 0.66 -2.80
C ALA A 132 9.30 0.81 -1.76
N PRO A 133 9.11 1.97 -1.09
CA PRO A 133 8.01 2.15 -0.14
C PRO A 133 6.64 2.05 -0.79
N SER A 134 6.47 2.67 -1.96
CA SER A 134 5.21 2.67 -2.69
C SER A 134 4.84 1.29 -3.23
N ALA A 135 5.81 0.50 -3.70
CA ALA A 135 5.57 -0.87 -4.16
C ALA A 135 5.18 -1.79 -3.00
N LEU A 136 5.89 -1.70 -1.86
CA LEU A 136 5.61 -2.51 -0.69
C LEU A 136 4.20 -2.24 -0.15
N ILE A 137 3.81 -0.97 -0.01
CA ILE A 137 2.50 -0.60 0.51
C ILE A 137 1.39 -0.97 -0.46
N ARG A 138 1.59 -0.82 -1.78
CA ARG A 138 0.62 -1.28 -2.78
C ARG A 138 0.40 -2.79 -2.75
N VAL A 139 1.46 -3.58 -2.62
CA VAL A 139 1.34 -5.04 -2.53
C VAL A 139 0.62 -5.45 -1.25
N VAL A 140 1.06 -4.95 -0.11
CA VAL A 140 0.43 -5.27 1.19
C VAL A 140 -1.01 -4.73 1.25
N GLY A 141 -1.24 -3.50 0.81
CA GLY A 141 -2.55 -2.88 0.74
C GLY A 141 -3.49 -3.63 -0.21
N GLY A 142 -3.00 -4.06 -1.37
CA GLY A 142 -3.75 -4.88 -2.31
C GLY A 142 -4.19 -6.21 -1.69
N VAL A 143 -3.28 -6.92 -1.04
CA VAL A 143 -3.60 -8.18 -0.34
C VAL A 143 -4.61 -7.94 0.78
N LEU A 144 -4.39 -6.95 1.63
CA LEU A 144 -5.33 -6.61 2.72
C LEU A 144 -6.69 -6.17 2.18
N GLY A 145 -6.72 -5.36 1.13
CA GLY A 145 -7.97 -4.94 0.46
C GLY A 145 -8.74 -6.13 -0.11
N THR A 146 -8.05 -7.07 -0.75
CA THR A 146 -8.67 -8.29 -1.28
C THR A 146 -9.22 -9.18 -0.17
N VAL A 147 -8.46 -9.38 0.91
CA VAL A 147 -8.93 -10.14 2.08
C VAL A 147 -10.16 -9.48 2.71
N SER A 148 -10.14 -8.16 2.87
CA SER A 148 -11.28 -7.41 3.38
C SER A 148 -12.51 -7.59 2.49
N LEU A 149 -12.35 -7.51 1.16
CA LEU A 149 -13.43 -7.70 0.19
C LEU A 149 -14.01 -9.12 0.28
N LEU A 150 -13.16 -10.15 0.37
CA LEU A 150 -13.59 -11.53 0.55
C LEU A 150 -14.39 -11.73 1.85
N ILE A 151 -13.95 -11.11 2.94
CA ILE A 151 -14.67 -11.12 4.22
C ILE A 151 -16.06 -10.47 4.05
N GLY A 152 -16.14 -9.30 3.41
CA GLY A 152 -17.40 -8.63 3.13
C GLY A 152 -18.36 -9.47 2.27
N LEU A 153 -17.84 -10.11 1.23
CA LEU A 153 -18.62 -11.03 0.38
C LEU A 153 -19.07 -12.27 1.15
N PHE A 154 -18.25 -12.79 2.05
CA PHE A 154 -18.62 -13.96 2.87
C PHE A 154 -19.82 -13.70 3.78
N PHE A 155 -19.90 -12.50 4.36
CA PHE A 155 -21.06 -12.08 5.16
C PHE A 155 -22.31 -11.82 4.32
N TYR A 156 -22.14 -11.43 3.07
CA TYR A 156 -23.27 -11.16 2.16
C TYR A 156 -23.81 -12.45 1.52
N GLU A 157 -22.94 -13.22 0.88
CA GLU A 157 -23.27 -14.49 0.18
C GLU A 157 -22.00 -15.37 0.11
N TRP A 158 -21.93 -16.37 0.95
CA TRP A 158 -20.77 -17.27 1.06
C TRP A 158 -20.43 -17.99 -0.27
N ARG A 159 -21.44 -18.25 -1.12
CA ARG A 159 -21.28 -18.91 -2.44
C ARG A 159 -20.47 -18.04 -3.40
N ILE A 160 -20.74 -16.73 -3.41
CA ILE A 160 -20.02 -15.76 -4.24
C ILE A 160 -18.59 -15.62 -3.75
N ALA A 161 -18.39 -15.60 -2.43
CA ALA A 161 -17.05 -15.54 -1.83
C ALA A 161 -16.21 -16.77 -2.22
N LEU A 162 -16.77 -17.98 -2.22
CA LEU A 162 -16.07 -19.19 -2.65
C LEU A 162 -15.69 -19.17 -4.13
N ILE A 163 -16.60 -18.74 -5.01
CA ILE A 163 -16.32 -18.62 -6.45
C ILE A 163 -15.19 -17.60 -6.67
N SER A 164 -15.23 -16.46 -5.99
CA SER A 164 -14.20 -15.43 -6.07
C SER A 164 -12.84 -15.94 -5.58
N LEU A 165 -12.83 -16.74 -4.52
CA LEU A 165 -11.62 -17.35 -3.96
C LEU A 165 -11.02 -18.40 -4.91
N LEU A 166 -11.87 -19.21 -5.55
CA LEU A 166 -11.44 -20.17 -6.59
C LEU A 166 -10.87 -19.45 -7.82
N GLY A 167 -11.52 -18.38 -8.27
CA GLY A 167 -11.02 -17.57 -9.39
C GLY A 167 -9.65 -16.94 -9.08
N MET A 168 -9.46 -16.48 -7.85
CA MET A 168 -8.18 -15.94 -7.41
C MET A 168 -7.09 -17.01 -7.32
N ALA A 169 -7.43 -18.21 -6.84
CA ALA A 169 -6.48 -19.33 -6.78
C ALA A 169 -6.09 -19.85 -8.18
N ALA A 170 -6.99 -19.75 -9.17
CA ALA A 170 -6.70 -20.12 -10.55
C ALA A 170 -5.82 -19.09 -11.29
N TYR A 171 -5.77 -17.85 -10.80
CA TYR A 171 -4.94 -16.77 -11.38
C TYR A 171 -3.52 -16.73 -10.82
N LEU A 172 -3.26 -17.27 -9.62
CA LEU A 172 -1.93 -17.33 -8.95
C LEU A 172 -1.09 -18.47 -9.46
#